data_c39d3928db0abfdf1e41e28ca3dbf83c
#
_entry.id   c39d3928db0abfdf1e41e28ca3dbf83c
#
_cell.length_a   1.000
_cell.length_b   1.000
_cell.length_c   1.000
_cell.angle_alpha   90.00
_cell.angle_beta   90.00
_cell.angle_gamma   90.00
#
_symmetry.space_group_name_H-M   'P 1'
#
loop_
_entity.id
_entity.type
_entity.pdbx_description
1 polymer ?
#
loop_
_entity_poly.entity_id
_entity_poly.type
_entity_poly.pdbx_seq_one_letter_code
_entity_poly.pdbx_strand_id
1 'polypeptide(L)'
;MNLFDILGPVMVGPSSSHTAGAVRIGYISEKLLQDHVMKAEILLHGSFATTGIGHGTDKALIAGLLGMRPDDIRIPDSFFLAKRDGMEFSFSTITLKDAHPNTAVLRLTGEH
;
A
#
# COMPACT_ATOMS: atom_id res chain seq x y z
N MET A 1 -18.19 10.79 1.16
CA MET A 1 -16.77 10.44 0.88
C MET A 1 -16.10 10.06 2.17
N ASN A 2 -15.52 8.86 2.24
CA ASN A 2 -14.81 8.39 3.42
C ASN A 2 -13.32 8.63 3.27
N LEU A 3 -12.74 9.39 4.20
CA LEU A 3 -11.29 9.51 4.30
C LEU A 3 -10.82 8.66 5.48
N PHE A 4 -9.84 7.83 5.25
CA PHE A 4 -9.36 6.87 6.23
C PHE A 4 -7.84 6.86 6.26
N ASP A 5 -7.26 7.12 7.42
CA ASP A 5 -5.81 7.05 7.60
C ASP A 5 -5.44 5.72 8.26
N ILE A 6 -4.53 5.00 7.63
CA ILE A 6 -4.06 3.72 8.14
C ILE A 6 -2.56 3.78 8.30
N LEU A 7 -2.09 3.51 9.52
CA LEU A 7 -0.68 3.42 9.86
C LEU A 7 -0.36 1.97 10.17
N GLY A 8 0.51 1.36 9.37
CA GLY A 8 0.86 -0.03 9.57
C GLY A 8 2.34 -0.32 9.52
N PRO A 9 2.89 -0.94 10.58
CA PRO A 9 4.19 -1.57 10.47
C PRO A 9 4.06 -2.88 9.69
N VAL A 10 5.08 -3.19 8.89
CA VAL A 10 5.16 -4.47 8.21
C VAL A 10 6.04 -5.38 9.03
N MET A 11 5.49 -6.51 9.47
CA MET A 11 6.27 -7.55 10.12
C MET A 11 6.91 -8.38 9.03
N VAL A 12 8.20 -8.23 8.90
CA VAL A 12 8.95 -8.78 7.78
C VAL A 12 9.68 -10.03 8.21
N GLY A 13 9.36 -11.14 7.62
CA GLY A 13 10.21 -12.32 7.72
C GLY A 13 11.46 -12.14 6.88
N PRO A 14 12.42 -13.05 7.00
CA PRO A 14 13.77 -12.77 6.54
C PRO A 14 14.00 -12.66 5.05
N SER A 15 13.16 -13.02 4.16
CA SER A 15 13.63 -13.09 2.79
C SER A 15 12.70 -12.66 1.66
N SER A 16 11.44 -12.55 1.82
CA SER A 16 10.61 -12.24 0.65
C SER A 16 9.56 -11.25 0.99
N SER A 17 9.80 -10.56 1.96
CA SER A 17 8.72 -10.16 2.82
C SER A 17 8.28 -8.74 2.65
N HIS A 18 9.08 -7.86 2.07
CA HIS A 18 8.62 -6.50 1.81
C HIS A 18 7.43 -6.52 0.85
N THR A 19 7.54 -7.29 -0.24
CA THR A 19 6.45 -7.38 -1.21
C THR A 19 5.21 -8.02 -0.61
N ALA A 20 5.36 -9.20 0.01
CA ALA A 20 4.22 -9.89 0.61
C ALA A 20 3.60 -9.08 1.73
N GLY A 21 4.42 -8.49 2.58
CA GLY A 21 3.95 -7.64 3.67
C GLY A 21 3.22 -6.41 3.16
N ALA A 22 3.73 -5.79 2.11
CA ALA A 22 3.09 -4.61 1.53
C ALA A 22 1.73 -4.97 0.91
N VAL A 23 1.62 -6.11 0.22
CA VAL A 23 0.33 -6.56 -0.30
C VAL A 23 -0.67 -6.75 0.84
N ARG A 24 -0.24 -7.36 1.95
CA ARG A 24 -1.11 -7.56 3.10
C ARG A 24 -1.58 -6.25 3.71
N ILE A 25 -0.68 -5.26 3.82
CA ILE A 25 -1.08 -3.94 4.33
C ILE A 25 -2.17 -3.35 3.44
N GLY A 26 -1.97 -3.34 2.14
CA GLY A 26 -2.97 -2.82 1.21
C GLY A 26 -4.28 -3.59 1.31
N TYR A 27 -4.21 -4.92 1.36
CA TYR A 27 -5.38 -5.77 1.44
C TYR A 27 -6.18 -5.52 2.72
N ILE A 28 -5.50 -5.47 3.86
CA ILE A 28 -6.16 -5.21 5.14
C ILE A 28 -6.75 -3.80 5.17
N SER A 29 -6.02 -2.83 4.62
CA SER A 29 -6.49 -1.45 4.56
C SER A 29 -7.78 -1.33 3.75
N GLU A 30 -7.85 -2.01 2.63
CA GLU A 30 -9.05 -2.02 1.80
C GLU A 30 -10.22 -2.64 2.58
N LYS A 31 -9.98 -3.72 3.30
CA LYS A 31 -11.01 -4.35 4.12
C LYS A 31 -11.48 -3.45 5.26
N LEU A 32 -10.56 -2.73 5.89
CA LEU A 32 -10.91 -1.80 6.97
C LEU A 32 -11.74 -0.61 6.46
N LEU A 33 -11.43 -0.12 5.26
CA LEU A 33 -12.20 0.96 4.65
C LEU A 33 -13.63 0.52 4.33
N GLN A 34 -13.85 -0.75 4.03
CA GLN A 34 -15.15 -1.32 3.69
C GLN A 34 -15.82 -0.62 2.49
N ASP A 35 -15.00 -0.20 1.54
CA ASP A 35 -15.47 0.54 0.37
C ASP A 35 -14.44 0.38 -0.74
N HIS A 36 -14.85 0.66 -1.96
CA HIS A 36 -13.93 0.70 -3.08
C HIS A 36 -12.98 1.90 -2.93
N VAL A 37 -11.69 1.65 -3.02
CA VAL A 37 -10.69 2.72 -2.88
C VAL A 37 -10.66 3.53 -4.17
N MET A 38 -11.00 4.81 -4.07
CA MET A 38 -10.98 5.73 -5.20
C MET A 38 -9.71 6.56 -5.23
N LYS A 39 -9.11 6.82 -4.07
CA LYS A 39 -7.89 7.60 -3.97
C LYS A 39 -7.02 7.04 -2.86
N ALA A 40 -5.74 6.91 -3.12
CA ALA A 40 -4.76 6.45 -2.13
C ALA A 40 -3.55 7.37 -2.13
N GLU A 41 -3.29 8.00 -0.99
CA GLU A 41 -2.06 8.74 -0.75
C GLU A 41 -1.19 7.88 0.16
N ILE A 42 -0.01 7.51 -0.29
CA ILE A 42 0.84 6.56 0.40
C ILE A 42 2.15 7.23 0.79
N LEU A 43 2.43 7.24 2.09
CA LEU A 43 3.61 7.86 2.67
C LEU A 43 4.50 6.74 3.20
N LEU A 44 5.72 6.65 2.71
CA LEU A 44 6.63 5.57 3.06
C LEU A 44 7.74 6.08 3.97
N HIS A 45 8.01 5.33 5.03
CA HIS A 45 9.00 5.66 6.04
C HIS A 45 10.08 4.58 6.12
N GLY A 46 11.30 4.96 6.43
CA GLY A 46 12.40 4.05 6.72
C GLY A 46 12.79 3.21 5.51
N SER A 47 12.84 1.90 5.69
CA SER A 47 13.22 0.97 4.62
C SER A 47 12.25 1.05 3.44
N PHE A 48 10.98 1.27 3.71
CA PHE A 48 9.99 1.43 2.64
C PHE A 48 10.27 2.68 1.82
N ALA A 49 10.74 3.76 2.45
CA ALA A 49 11.11 4.98 1.72
C ALA A 49 12.31 4.74 0.79
N THR A 50 13.30 3.97 1.26
CA THR A 50 14.51 3.70 0.48
C THR A 50 14.29 2.70 -0.65
N THR A 51 13.47 1.68 -0.44
CA THR A 51 13.31 0.57 -1.38
C THR A 51 11.93 0.49 -1.99
N GLY A 52 10.99 1.31 -1.53
CA GLY A 52 9.59 1.16 -1.91
C GLY A 52 9.25 1.67 -3.28
N ILE A 53 9.72 2.85 -3.62
CA ILE A 53 9.33 3.49 -4.89
C ILE A 53 10.23 2.95 -6.01
N GLY A 54 9.60 2.30 -6.99
CA GLY A 54 10.31 1.73 -8.12
C GLY A 54 10.89 0.35 -7.89
N HIS A 55 10.75 -0.23 -6.68
CA HIS A 55 11.37 -1.51 -6.33
C HIS A 55 10.35 -2.60 -5.96
N GLY A 56 9.08 -2.38 -6.26
CA GLY A 56 8.05 -3.39 -6.08
C GLY A 56 7.14 -3.19 -4.88
N THR A 57 7.58 -2.52 -3.83
CA THR A 57 6.73 -2.26 -2.66
C THR A 57 5.55 -1.38 -3.02
N ASP A 58 5.77 -0.38 -3.86
CA ASP A 58 4.73 0.52 -4.34
C ASP A 58 3.62 -0.25 -5.08
N LYS A 59 4.01 -1.11 -6.02
CA LYS A 59 3.04 -1.94 -6.75
C LYS A 59 2.33 -2.92 -5.83
N ALA A 60 3.06 -3.45 -4.86
CA ALA A 60 2.48 -4.40 -3.90
C ALA A 60 1.41 -3.74 -3.03
N LEU A 61 1.63 -2.52 -2.58
CA LEU A 61 0.64 -1.77 -1.81
C LEU A 61 -0.63 -1.52 -2.63
N ILE A 62 -0.46 -1.08 -3.86
CA ILE A 62 -1.61 -0.85 -4.75
C ILE A 62 -2.34 -2.16 -5.05
N ALA A 63 -1.59 -3.24 -5.29
CA ALA A 63 -2.19 -4.56 -5.53
C ALA A 63 -3.08 -4.98 -4.35
N GLY A 64 -2.59 -4.81 -3.13
CA GLY A 64 -3.38 -5.13 -1.95
C GLY A 64 -4.64 -4.27 -1.86
N LEU A 65 -4.54 -2.98 -2.17
CA LEU A 65 -5.70 -2.09 -2.20
C LEU A 65 -6.72 -2.48 -3.26
N LEU A 66 -6.30 -3.19 -4.29
CA LEU A 66 -7.20 -3.75 -5.30
C LEU A 66 -7.80 -5.08 -4.87
N GLY A 67 -7.44 -5.60 -3.71
CA GLY A 67 -7.94 -6.87 -3.21
C GLY A 67 -7.10 -8.08 -3.57
N MET A 68 -5.92 -7.88 -4.11
CA MET A 68 -5.02 -8.98 -4.45
C MET A 68 -4.35 -9.56 -3.21
N ARG A 69 -3.99 -10.84 -3.30
CA ARG A 69 -3.23 -11.54 -2.27
C ARG A 69 -1.76 -11.63 -2.68
N PRO A 70 -0.86 -11.97 -1.73
CA PRO A 70 0.59 -11.95 -2.02
C PRO A 70 1.06 -12.86 -3.16
N ASP A 71 0.30 -13.88 -3.49
CA ASP A 71 0.63 -14.81 -4.58
C ASP A 71 -0.01 -14.44 -5.92
N ASP A 72 -0.65 -13.29 -6.02
CA ASP A 72 -1.34 -12.90 -7.25
C ASP A 72 -0.33 -12.53 -8.34
N ILE A 73 -0.47 -13.15 -9.50
CA ILE A 73 0.45 -12.91 -10.62
C ILE A 73 0.27 -11.53 -11.26
N ARG A 74 -0.83 -10.82 -10.94
CA ARG A 74 -1.11 -9.50 -11.50
C ARG A 74 -0.41 -8.37 -10.75
N ILE A 75 0.30 -8.66 -9.65
CA ILE A 75 0.93 -7.61 -8.84
C ILE A 75 1.79 -6.66 -9.68
N PRO A 76 2.64 -7.13 -10.61
CA PRO A 76 3.43 -6.21 -11.43
C PRO A 76 2.60 -5.25 -12.29
N ASP A 77 1.35 -5.59 -12.58
CA ASP A 77 0.46 -4.78 -13.41
C ASP A 77 -0.51 -3.94 -12.58
N SER A 78 -0.30 -3.85 -11.27
CA SER A 78 -1.27 -3.24 -10.37
C SER A 78 -1.51 -1.76 -10.67
N PHE A 79 -0.49 -1.01 -11.10
CA PHE A 79 -0.68 0.40 -11.44
C PHE A 79 -1.62 0.57 -12.64
N PHE A 80 -1.43 -0.24 -13.65
CA PHE A 80 -2.30 -0.22 -14.81
C PHE A 80 -3.73 -0.58 -14.42
N LEU A 81 -3.89 -1.63 -13.62
CA LEU A 81 -5.21 -2.10 -13.20
C LEU A 81 -5.91 -1.07 -12.32
N ALA A 82 -5.16 -0.41 -11.43
CA ALA A 82 -5.72 0.64 -10.57
C ALA A 82 -6.23 1.82 -11.40
N LYS A 83 -5.44 2.28 -12.36
CA LYS A 83 -5.86 3.38 -13.22
C LYS A 83 -7.07 3.01 -14.04
N ARG A 84 -7.13 1.79 -14.54
CA ARG A 84 -8.28 1.29 -15.28
C ARG A 84 -9.55 1.33 -14.43
N ASP A 85 -9.42 1.01 -13.14
CA ASP A 85 -10.53 1.02 -12.20
C ASP A 85 -10.88 2.43 -11.68
N GLY A 86 -10.14 3.44 -12.12
CA GLY A 86 -10.40 4.81 -11.71
C GLY A 86 -9.77 5.21 -10.39
N MET A 87 -8.86 4.41 -9.84
CA MET A 87 -8.17 4.74 -8.61
C MET A 87 -7.05 5.74 -8.90
N GLU A 88 -7.05 6.85 -8.16
CA GLU A 88 -5.92 7.79 -8.14
C GLU A 88 -5.00 7.41 -7.00
N PHE A 89 -3.70 7.45 -7.23
CA PHE A 89 -2.74 7.13 -6.18
C PHE A 89 -1.47 7.97 -6.33
N SER A 90 -0.83 8.22 -5.20
CA SER A 90 0.43 8.94 -5.14
C SER A 90 1.32 8.36 -4.05
N PHE A 91 2.61 8.50 -4.25
CA PHE A 91 3.63 8.03 -3.29
C PHE A 91 4.52 9.19 -2.91
N SER A 92 4.84 9.26 -1.62
CA SER A 92 5.84 10.19 -1.11
C SER A 92 6.55 9.55 0.07
N THR A 93 7.57 10.21 0.59
CA THR A 93 8.31 9.71 1.73
C THR A 93 8.02 10.59 2.94
N ILE A 94 8.15 10.00 4.13
CA ILE A 94 7.92 10.68 5.39
C ILE A 94 8.93 10.16 6.40
N THR A 95 9.31 10.99 7.36
CA THR A 95 10.13 10.58 8.48
C THR A 95 9.29 10.65 9.75
N LEU A 96 9.09 9.51 10.38
CA LEU A 96 8.30 9.39 11.59
C LEU A 96 9.23 9.10 12.77
N LYS A 97 9.08 9.85 13.85
CA LYS A 97 9.86 9.64 15.06
C LYS A 97 9.42 8.35 15.74
N ASP A 98 10.39 7.53 16.12
CA ASP A 98 10.17 6.27 16.86
C ASP A 98 9.29 5.25 16.13
N ALA A 99 9.12 5.39 14.82
CA ALA A 99 8.38 4.42 14.04
C ALA A 99 9.29 3.28 13.58
N HIS A 100 8.67 2.09 13.40
CA HIS A 100 9.37 0.95 12.83
C HIS A 100 9.89 1.30 11.43
N PRO A 101 11.09 0.82 11.03
CA PRO A 101 11.65 1.14 9.70
C PRO A 101 10.76 0.77 8.53
N ASN A 102 9.88 -0.21 8.71
CA ASN A 102 8.98 -0.67 7.65
C ASN A 102 7.55 -0.18 7.91
N THR A 103 7.38 1.13 7.96
CA THR A 103 6.08 1.74 8.24
C THR A 103 5.57 2.48 7.00
N ALA A 104 4.30 2.29 6.72
CA ALA A 104 3.61 3.03 5.68
C ALA A 104 2.37 3.70 6.27
N VAL A 105 2.11 4.92 5.85
CA VAL A 105 0.86 5.63 6.16
C VAL A 105 0.05 5.67 4.88
N LEU A 106 -1.16 5.14 4.96
CA LEU A 106 -2.08 5.11 3.81
C LEU A 106 -3.27 6.01 4.14
N ARG A 107 -3.50 7.01 3.30
CA ARG A 107 -4.68 7.87 3.38
C ARG A 107 -5.59 7.48 2.23
N LEU A 108 -6.71 6.88 2.57
CA LEU A 108 -7.61 6.30 1.59
C LEU A 108 -8.91 7.08 1.53
N THR A 109 -9.39 7.30 0.32
CA THR A 109 -10.71 7.89 0.08
C THR A 109 -11.55 6.84 -0.62
N GLY A 110 -12.71 6.52 -0.05
CA GLY A 110 -13.63 5.57 -0.63
C GLY A 110 -14.61 6.23 -1.58
N GLU A 111 -15.37 5.39 -2.28
CA GLU A 111 -16.37 5.85 -3.24
C GLU A 111 -17.55 6.53 -2.55
N HIS A 112 -17.88 6.07 -1.36
CA HIS A 112 -19.00 6.55 -0.57
C HIS A 112 -18.51 7.15 0.75
#